data_3c2295dceed7d9bbf8bc949a43e702be
#
_entry.id   3c2295dceed7d9bbf8bc949a43e702be
#
_cell.length_a   1.000
_cell.length_b   1.000
_cell.length_c   1.000
_cell.angle_alpha   90.00
_cell.angle_beta   90.00
_cell.angle_gamma   90.00
#
_symmetry.space_group_name_H-M   'P 1'
#
loop_
_entity.id
_entity.type
_entity.pdbx_description
1 polymer ?
#
loop_
_entity_poly.entity_id
_entity_poly.type
_entity_poly.pdbx_seq_one_letter_code
_entity_poly.pdbx_strand_id
1 'polypeptide(L)'
;MKIISVKENPAYKDIAINYLQSKWPSVYPVMYEDSINHCIDSPSSFPQWYLLEKDDQIIGCAGLITNDFISRMDLYPWVCAVYIDESQRGNFYSSLLLEKAKEDTVKAGFNKLYLSTEHIGFYEKLGFKY
;
A
#
# COMPACT_ATOMS: atom_id res chain seq x y z
N MET A 1 9.69 9.57 11.81
CA MET A 1 8.75 9.03 10.81
C MET A 1 9.19 7.63 10.43
N LYS A 2 8.25 6.69 10.36
CA LYS A 2 8.59 5.32 9.97
C LYS A 2 7.48 4.68 9.15
N ILE A 3 7.87 3.72 8.30
CA ILE A 3 6.96 2.88 7.55
C ILE A 3 6.84 1.56 8.29
N ILE A 4 5.60 1.13 8.51
CA ILE A 4 5.29 -0.10 9.22
C ILE A 4 4.73 -1.10 8.22
N SER A 5 5.39 -2.25 8.07
CA SER A 5 4.81 -3.39 7.38
C SER A 5 3.97 -4.17 8.38
N VAL A 6 2.68 -4.30 8.10
CA VAL A 6 1.78 -5.05 8.99
C VAL A 6 2.16 -6.52 9.05
N LYS A 7 2.62 -7.08 7.92
CA LYS A 7 3.10 -8.47 7.87
C LYS A 7 4.22 -8.72 8.88
N GLU A 8 5.15 -7.77 8.99
CA GLU A 8 6.29 -7.87 9.92
C GLU A 8 5.94 -7.39 11.34
N ASN A 9 4.85 -6.62 11.49
CA ASN A 9 4.42 -6.04 12.75
C ASN A 9 2.93 -6.31 12.98
N PRO A 10 2.55 -7.55 13.30
CA PRO A 10 1.13 -7.93 13.42
C PRO A 10 0.33 -7.13 14.44
N ALA A 11 0.99 -6.51 15.42
CA ALA A 11 0.31 -5.67 16.41
C ALA A 11 -0.40 -4.47 15.78
N TYR A 12 -0.03 -4.07 14.57
CA TYR A 12 -0.66 -2.96 13.83
C TYR A 12 -1.84 -3.40 12.98
N LYS A 13 -2.21 -4.66 12.99
CA LYS A 13 -3.25 -5.22 12.13
C LYS A 13 -4.58 -4.47 12.25
N ASP A 14 -5.09 -4.33 13.47
CA ASP A 14 -6.40 -3.69 13.68
C ASP A 14 -6.36 -2.20 13.36
N ILE A 15 -5.24 -1.55 13.67
CA ILE A 15 -5.03 -0.14 13.32
C ILE A 15 -5.10 0.03 11.80
N ALA A 16 -4.44 -0.85 11.06
CA ALA A 16 -4.42 -0.79 9.59
C ALA A 16 -5.82 -1.03 9.02
N ILE A 17 -6.53 -2.04 9.51
CA ILE A 17 -7.89 -2.33 9.06
C ILE A 17 -8.79 -1.10 9.24
N ASN A 18 -8.78 -0.53 10.44
CA ASN A 18 -9.61 0.64 10.74
C ASN A 18 -9.22 1.85 9.91
N TYR A 19 -7.93 2.08 9.73
CA TYR A 19 -7.45 3.21 8.94
C TYR A 19 -7.91 3.13 7.48
N LEU A 20 -7.69 1.98 6.83
CA LEU A 20 -8.08 1.80 5.43
C LEU A 20 -9.60 1.85 5.26
N GLN A 21 -10.36 1.21 6.13
CA GLN A 21 -11.81 1.25 6.06
C GLN A 21 -12.35 2.68 6.18
N SER A 22 -11.72 3.51 7.00
CA SER A 22 -12.14 4.90 7.18
C SER A 22 -11.87 5.76 5.94
N LYS A 23 -10.86 5.41 5.14
CA LYS A 23 -10.48 6.19 3.94
C LYS A 23 -11.26 5.79 2.70
N TRP A 24 -11.71 4.55 2.62
CA TRP A 24 -12.48 4.03 1.49
C TRP A 24 -13.79 3.39 1.94
N PRO A 25 -14.75 4.20 2.43
CA PRO A 25 -16.02 3.65 2.95
C PRO A 25 -16.89 3.01 1.86
N SER A 26 -16.63 3.30 0.58
CA SER A 26 -17.35 2.69 -0.53
C SER A 26 -16.87 1.29 -0.88
N VAL A 27 -15.70 0.89 -0.36
CA VAL A 27 -15.19 -0.47 -0.52
C VAL A 27 -15.78 -1.34 0.58
N TYR A 28 -16.21 -2.56 0.24
CA TYR A 28 -16.72 -3.47 1.27
C TYR A 28 -15.68 -3.63 2.39
N PRO A 29 -16.06 -3.40 3.64
CA PRO A 29 -15.12 -3.48 4.76
C PRO A 29 -14.36 -4.79 4.83
N VAL A 30 -15.01 -5.91 4.47
CA VAL A 30 -14.40 -7.24 4.49
C VAL A 30 -13.19 -7.35 3.54
N MET A 31 -13.13 -6.54 2.49
CA MET A 31 -11.99 -6.58 1.56
C MET A 31 -10.68 -6.24 2.26
N TYR A 32 -10.68 -5.18 3.06
CA TYR A 32 -9.49 -4.80 3.81
C TYR A 32 -9.25 -5.72 5.00
N GLU A 33 -10.31 -6.05 5.73
CA GLU A 33 -10.21 -6.93 6.88
C GLU A 33 -9.61 -8.28 6.50
N ASP A 34 -10.15 -8.91 5.46
CA ASP A 34 -9.69 -10.21 5.00
C ASP A 34 -8.25 -10.16 4.48
N SER A 35 -7.95 -9.19 3.61
CA SER A 35 -6.63 -9.05 3.01
C SER A 35 -5.55 -8.77 4.06
N ILE A 36 -5.84 -7.87 4.99
CA ILE A 36 -4.87 -7.51 6.03
C ILE A 36 -4.68 -8.66 7.02
N ASN A 37 -5.76 -9.34 7.40
CA ASN A 37 -5.65 -10.51 8.28
C ASN A 37 -4.79 -11.60 7.66
N HIS A 38 -4.95 -11.86 6.37
CA HIS A 38 -4.20 -12.91 5.68
C HIS A 38 -2.78 -12.52 5.30
N CYS A 39 -2.44 -11.22 5.31
CA CYS A 39 -1.08 -10.82 4.96
C CYS A 39 -0.05 -11.33 5.96
N ILE A 40 -0.44 -11.50 7.22
CA ILE A 40 0.45 -11.91 8.30
C ILE A 40 0.94 -13.35 8.08
N ASP A 41 0.02 -14.26 7.76
CA ASP A 41 0.31 -15.68 7.63
C ASP A 41 0.52 -16.14 6.18
N SER A 42 0.47 -15.23 5.22
CA SER A 42 0.68 -15.58 3.82
C SER A 42 2.06 -16.19 3.62
N PRO A 43 2.16 -17.36 2.95
CA PRO A 43 3.46 -17.96 2.65
C PRO A 43 4.25 -17.19 1.59
N SER A 44 3.59 -16.34 0.82
CA SER A 44 4.26 -15.49 -0.16
C SER A 44 4.54 -14.12 0.41
N SER A 45 5.26 -13.29 -0.35
CA SER A 45 5.54 -11.91 0.02
C SER A 45 4.29 -11.02 -0.06
N PHE A 46 3.21 -11.51 -0.64
CA PHE A 46 1.99 -10.74 -0.86
C PHE A 46 0.81 -11.34 -0.09
N PRO A 47 -0.16 -10.49 0.28
CA PRO A 47 -0.13 -9.04 0.16
C PRO A 47 0.76 -8.39 1.22
N GLN A 48 1.21 -7.18 0.95
CA GLN A 48 1.84 -6.32 1.94
C GLN A 48 0.91 -5.14 2.20
N TRP A 49 0.80 -4.74 3.46
CA TRP A 49 0.05 -3.55 3.84
C TRP A 49 0.94 -2.68 4.70
N TYR A 50 1.02 -1.41 4.34
CA TYR A 50 1.93 -0.45 4.97
C TYR A 50 1.16 0.68 5.62
N LEU A 51 1.69 1.12 6.76
CA LEU A 51 1.26 2.35 7.42
C LEU A 51 2.45 3.30 7.49
N LEU A 52 2.19 4.58 7.35
CA LEU A 52 3.18 5.63 7.59
C LEU A 52 2.85 6.28 8.92
N GLU A 53 3.82 6.26 9.84
CA GLU A 53 3.65 6.81 11.19
C GLU A 53 4.55 8.03 11.36
N LYS A 54 3.98 9.09 11.89
CA LYS A 54 4.69 10.33 12.21
C LYS A 54 4.18 10.83 13.55
N ASP A 55 5.11 11.12 14.48
CA ASP A 55 4.77 11.63 15.82
C ASP A 55 3.72 10.76 16.52
N ASP A 56 3.92 9.42 16.46
CA ASP A 56 3.04 8.41 17.05
C ASP A 56 1.63 8.37 16.47
N GLN A 57 1.42 8.96 15.29
CA GLN A 57 0.13 8.94 14.60
C GLN A 57 0.28 8.34 13.20
N ILE A 58 -0.73 7.59 12.80
CA ILE A 58 -0.79 7.07 11.44
C ILE A 58 -1.29 8.18 10.52
N ILE A 59 -0.49 8.52 9.52
CA ILE A 59 -0.79 9.60 8.58
C ILE A 59 -0.92 9.14 7.14
N GLY A 60 -0.68 7.88 6.87
CA GLY A 60 -0.78 7.36 5.50
C GLY A 60 -0.76 5.86 5.45
N CYS A 61 -1.05 5.33 4.27
CA CYS A 61 -1.05 3.90 4.01
C CYS A 61 -0.76 3.59 2.55
N ALA A 62 -0.44 2.34 2.28
CA ALA A 62 -0.38 1.77 0.93
C ALA A 62 -0.50 0.25 1.03
N GLY A 63 -0.82 -0.39 -0.10
CA GLY A 63 -0.83 -1.83 -0.22
C GLY A 63 0.00 -2.29 -1.40
N LEU A 64 0.51 -3.50 -1.32
CA LEU A 64 1.22 -4.19 -2.40
C LEU A 64 0.55 -5.53 -2.60
N ILE A 65 -0.17 -5.69 -3.70
CA ILE A 65 -1.07 -6.80 -3.94
C ILE A 65 -0.84 -7.42 -5.32
N THR A 66 -1.43 -8.57 -5.56
CA THR A 66 -1.24 -9.28 -6.82
C THR A 66 -2.11 -8.76 -7.95
N ASN A 67 -3.29 -8.20 -7.63
CA ASN A 67 -4.17 -7.61 -8.64
C ASN A 67 -5.03 -6.51 -8.02
N ASP A 68 -5.08 -5.35 -8.67
CA ASP A 68 -5.84 -4.19 -8.21
C ASP A 68 -7.10 -3.99 -9.04
N PHE A 69 -7.97 -5.02 -9.07
CA PHE A 69 -9.23 -5.01 -9.83
C PHE A 69 -9.02 -4.73 -11.32
N ILE A 70 -7.92 -5.25 -11.88
CA ILE A 70 -7.54 -5.04 -13.28
C ILE A 70 -7.66 -6.37 -14.03
N SER A 71 -8.09 -6.31 -15.29
CA SER A 71 -8.23 -7.50 -16.14
C SER A 71 -6.88 -8.12 -16.50
N ARG A 72 -5.81 -7.37 -16.43
CA ARG A 72 -4.45 -7.84 -16.73
C ARG A 72 -3.89 -8.64 -15.55
N MET A 73 -4.35 -9.87 -15.42
CA MET A 73 -3.93 -10.76 -14.33
C MET A 73 -2.55 -11.38 -14.56
N ASP A 74 -1.98 -11.14 -15.72
CA ASP A 74 -0.62 -11.52 -16.07
C ASP A 74 0.43 -10.52 -15.56
N LEU A 75 -0.02 -9.32 -15.15
CA LEU A 75 0.86 -8.28 -14.63
C LEU A 75 0.71 -8.19 -13.10
N TYR A 76 1.80 -8.29 -12.39
CA TYR A 76 1.85 -8.15 -10.92
C TYR A 76 3.28 -7.93 -10.46
N PRO A 77 3.53 -7.39 -9.25
CA PRO A 77 2.53 -6.93 -8.28
C PRO A 77 2.04 -5.51 -8.59
N TRP A 78 0.99 -5.09 -7.87
CA TRP A 78 0.40 -3.76 -7.97
C TRP A 78 0.49 -3.04 -6.63
N VAL A 79 0.87 -1.76 -6.66
CA VAL A 79 0.70 -0.90 -5.49
C VAL A 79 -0.70 -0.29 -5.54
N CYS A 80 -1.36 -0.27 -4.39
CA CYS A 80 -2.73 0.20 -4.29
C CYS A 80 -2.95 0.99 -3.00
N ALA A 81 -4.11 1.63 -2.91
CA ALA A 81 -4.57 2.28 -1.69
C ALA A 81 -3.54 3.27 -1.11
N VAL A 82 -2.83 3.98 -1.98
CA VAL A 82 -1.87 4.99 -1.54
C VAL A 82 -2.63 6.20 -1.05
N TYR A 83 -2.45 6.53 0.22
CA TYR A 83 -3.16 7.65 0.85
C TYR A 83 -2.26 8.33 1.88
N ILE A 84 -2.31 9.65 1.88
CA ILE A 84 -1.68 10.48 2.91
C ILE A 84 -2.77 11.39 3.48
N ASP A 85 -2.85 11.50 4.80
CA ASP A 85 -3.81 12.38 5.46
C ASP A 85 -3.70 13.79 4.87
N GLU A 86 -4.85 14.41 4.62
CA GLU A 86 -4.93 15.68 3.92
C GLU A 86 -4.03 16.76 4.55
N SER A 87 -4.00 16.81 5.88
CA SER A 87 -3.19 17.77 6.63
C SER A 87 -1.68 17.56 6.45
N GLN A 88 -1.27 16.40 5.96
CA GLN A 88 0.14 16.03 5.81
C GLN A 88 0.61 16.05 4.35
N ARG A 89 -0.27 16.40 3.42
CA ARG A 89 0.06 16.43 2.00
C ARG A 89 0.98 17.59 1.65
N GLY A 90 1.64 17.49 0.47
CA GLY A 90 2.57 18.50 0.01
C GLY A 90 4.00 18.30 0.49
N ASN A 91 4.29 17.18 1.18
CA ASN A 91 5.61 16.86 1.71
C ASN A 91 6.24 15.64 1.01
N PHE A 92 5.65 15.15 -0.07
CA PHE A 92 6.10 13.97 -0.80
C PHE A 92 6.18 12.70 0.04
N TYR A 93 5.38 12.58 1.09
CA TYR A 93 5.40 11.41 1.98
C TYR A 93 4.97 10.13 1.26
N SER A 94 4.13 10.24 0.22
CA SER A 94 3.76 9.07 -0.58
C SER A 94 4.97 8.41 -1.23
N SER A 95 6.04 9.17 -1.53
CA SER A 95 7.25 8.60 -2.10
C SER A 95 7.91 7.58 -1.18
N LEU A 96 7.79 7.77 0.14
CA LEU A 96 8.34 6.84 1.12
C LEU A 96 7.63 5.48 1.03
N LEU A 97 6.30 5.51 0.92
CA LEU A 97 5.49 4.30 0.77
C LEU A 97 5.79 3.58 -0.56
N LEU A 98 5.91 4.36 -1.63
CA LEU A 98 6.20 3.79 -2.95
C LEU A 98 7.62 3.19 -3.01
N GLU A 99 8.60 3.81 -2.38
CA GLU A 99 9.94 3.25 -2.31
C GLU A 99 9.96 1.94 -1.51
N LYS A 100 9.20 1.85 -0.44
CA LYS A 100 9.06 0.61 0.33
C LYS A 100 8.41 -0.49 -0.52
N ALA A 101 7.37 -0.16 -1.28
CA ALA A 101 6.72 -1.11 -2.18
C ALA A 101 7.70 -1.60 -3.26
N LYS A 102 8.52 -0.71 -3.80
CA LYS A 102 9.55 -1.08 -4.78
C LYS A 102 10.59 -2.02 -4.18
N GLU A 103 11.06 -1.74 -2.97
CA GLU A 103 12.00 -2.60 -2.27
C GLU A 103 11.43 -4.00 -2.07
N ASP A 104 10.20 -4.10 -1.59
CA ASP A 104 9.57 -5.39 -1.33
C ASP A 104 9.26 -6.14 -2.62
N THR A 105 8.97 -5.43 -3.71
CA THR A 105 8.80 -6.02 -5.03
C THR A 105 10.10 -6.70 -5.50
N VAL A 106 11.22 -6.02 -5.35
CA VAL A 106 12.53 -6.58 -5.71
C VAL A 106 12.87 -7.78 -4.83
N LYS A 107 12.64 -7.67 -3.51
CA LYS A 107 12.88 -8.78 -2.57
C LYS A 107 12.04 -10.01 -2.90
N ALA A 108 10.86 -9.81 -3.46
CA ALA A 108 9.97 -10.89 -3.87
C ALA A 108 10.38 -11.54 -5.20
N GLY A 109 11.40 -11.01 -5.87
CA GLY A 109 11.91 -11.57 -7.13
C GLY A 109 11.31 -10.95 -8.38
N PHE A 110 10.60 -9.85 -8.27
CA PHE A 110 10.00 -9.16 -9.41
C PHE A 110 10.81 -7.93 -9.78
N ASN A 111 10.82 -7.60 -11.07
CA ASN A 111 11.55 -6.45 -11.59
C ASN A 111 10.63 -5.33 -12.07
N LYS A 112 9.32 -5.47 -11.89
CA LYS A 112 8.33 -4.47 -12.27
C LYS A 112 7.27 -4.34 -11.19
N LEU A 113 6.80 -3.12 -11.01
CA LEU A 113 5.72 -2.77 -10.10
C LEU A 113 4.71 -1.92 -10.87
N TYR A 114 3.45 -2.26 -10.76
CA TYR A 114 2.37 -1.61 -11.50
C TYR A 114 1.48 -0.80 -10.57
N LEU A 115 0.81 0.20 -11.11
CA LEU A 115 -0.26 0.90 -10.41
C LEU A 115 -1.32 1.37 -11.41
N SER A 116 -2.56 1.49 -10.92
CA SER A 116 -3.67 2.06 -11.66
C SER A 116 -4.09 3.36 -10.98
N THR A 117 -4.20 4.44 -11.73
CA THR A 117 -4.53 5.76 -11.19
C THR A 117 -5.21 6.62 -12.24
N GLU A 118 -6.02 7.56 -11.76
CA GLU A 118 -6.59 8.62 -12.59
C GLU A 118 -5.71 9.88 -12.59
N HIS A 119 -4.68 9.94 -11.75
CA HIS A 119 -3.75 11.05 -11.71
C HIS A 119 -2.80 11.01 -12.90
N ILE A 120 -2.62 12.15 -13.54
CA ILE A 120 -1.70 12.31 -14.66
C ILE A 120 -0.52 13.15 -14.18
N GLY A 121 0.70 12.65 -14.40
CA GLY A 121 1.93 13.39 -14.10
C GLY A 121 2.45 13.20 -12.67
N PHE A 122 1.62 12.75 -11.71
CA PHE A 122 2.04 12.61 -10.32
C PHE A 122 3.00 11.45 -10.13
N TYR A 123 2.60 10.25 -10.55
CA TYR A 123 3.42 9.05 -10.35
C TYR A 123 4.63 9.01 -11.27
N GLU A 124 4.57 9.68 -12.41
CA GLU A 124 5.72 9.80 -13.32
C GLU A 124 6.87 10.52 -12.64
N LYS A 125 6.60 11.49 -11.76
CA LYS A 125 7.62 12.18 -10.96
C LYS A 125 8.31 11.24 -9.97
N LEU A 126 7.67 10.11 -9.65
CA LEU A 126 8.19 9.12 -8.72
C LEU A 126 8.80 7.91 -9.43
N GLY A 127 9.04 8.03 -10.75
CA GLY A 127 9.73 7.02 -11.53
C GLY A 127 8.84 6.03 -12.28
N PHE A 128 7.52 6.20 -12.22
CA PHE A 128 6.59 5.35 -12.97
C PHE A 128 6.46 5.84 -14.41
N LYS A 129 6.26 4.91 -15.33
CA LYS A 129 5.99 5.20 -16.74
C LYS A 129 4.56 4.82 -17.08
N TYR A 130 3.92 5.68 -17.83
CA TYR A 130 2.55 5.43 -18.33
C TYR A 130 2.52 4.26 -19.29
#